data_880f61ee62cdb8b4483af5ced40a5cf2
#
_entry.id   880f61ee62cdb8b4483af5ced40a5cf2
#
_cell.length_a   1.000
_cell.length_b   1.000
_cell.length_c   1.000
_cell.angle_alpha   90.00
_cell.angle_beta   90.00
_cell.angle_gamma   90.00
#
_symmetry.space_group_name_H-M   'P 1'
#
loop_
_entity.id
_entity.type
_entity.pdbx_description
1 polymer ?
#
loop_
_entity_poly.entity_id
_entity_poly.type
_entity_poly.pdbx_seq_one_letter_code
_entity_poly.pdbx_strand_id
1 'polypeptide(L)'
;MQMNKTVLITGVAGLLGSRLADWIIENKPEYTVVGIDDLSGGFKENVNPKVKFWQMNLIEHPIENIFEVHKIDYVFHFAAYAAEGLSP
;
A
#
# COMPACT_ATOMS: atom_id res chain seq x y z
N MET A 1 -17.26 19.37 -5.80
CA MET A 1 -16.18 19.37 -4.89
C MET A 1 -15.44 18.08 -4.94
N GLN A 2 -14.18 18.16 -5.15
CA GLN A 2 -13.40 16.97 -5.27
C GLN A 2 -12.96 16.47 -3.92
N MET A 3 -12.99 15.20 -3.72
CA MET A 3 -12.52 14.59 -2.50
C MET A 3 -11.32 13.75 -2.82
N ASN A 4 -10.31 14.38 -3.40
CA ASN A 4 -9.10 13.64 -3.77
C ASN A 4 -8.33 13.30 -2.52
N LYS A 5 -8.33 12.04 -2.16
CA LYS A 5 -7.59 11.55 -1.02
C LYS A 5 -6.51 10.62 -1.47
N THR A 6 -5.45 10.52 -0.71
CA THR A 6 -4.37 9.60 -0.99
C THR A 6 -4.36 8.52 0.08
N VAL A 7 -4.38 7.27 -0.36
CA VAL A 7 -4.43 6.12 0.53
C VAL A 7 -3.11 5.36 0.38
N LEU A 8 -2.49 5.03 1.49
CA LEU A 8 -1.28 4.22 1.48
C LEU A 8 -1.64 2.83 1.95
N ILE A 9 -1.25 1.82 1.19
CA ILE A 9 -1.48 0.43 1.56
C ILE A 9 -0.13 -0.27 1.65
N THR A 10 0.25 -0.72 2.85
CA THR A 10 1.45 -1.54 2.99
C THR A 10 1.06 -2.99 2.78
N GLY A 11 1.92 -3.77 2.18
CA GLY A 11 1.59 -5.14 1.81
C GLY A 11 0.67 -5.19 0.61
N VAL A 12 0.81 -4.23 -0.28
CA VAL A 12 -0.14 -4.05 -1.38
C VAL A 12 -0.07 -5.18 -2.41
N ALA A 13 1.01 -5.93 -2.46
CA ALA A 13 1.13 -7.05 -3.38
C ALA A 13 0.59 -8.35 -2.78
N GLY A 14 0.19 -8.33 -1.52
CA GLY A 14 -0.41 -9.50 -0.90
C GLY A 14 -1.88 -9.61 -1.25
N LEU A 15 -2.50 -10.67 -0.77
CA LEU A 15 -3.87 -10.96 -1.17
C LEU A 15 -4.84 -9.88 -0.71
N LEU A 16 -4.77 -9.50 0.56
CA LEU A 16 -5.73 -8.53 1.08
C LEU A 16 -5.42 -7.13 0.59
N GLY A 17 -4.14 -6.77 0.57
CA GLY A 17 -3.76 -5.43 0.14
C GLY A 17 -4.10 -5.18 -1.31
N SER A 18 -3.86 -6.17 -2.17
CA SER A 18 -4.16 -5.98 -3.59
C SER A 18 -5.66 -5.87 -3.82
N ARG A 19 -6.45 -6.63 -3.07
CA ARG A 19 -7.90 -6.55 -3.23
C ARG A 19 -8.44 -5.21 -2.76
N LEU A 20 -7.90 -4.68 -1.67
CA LEU A 20 -8.34 -3.38 -1.22
C LEU A 20 -7.98 -2.30 -2.24
N ALA A 21 -6.77 -2.40 -2.81
CA ALA A 21 -6.36 -1.43 -3.81
C ALA A 21 -7.29 -1.47 -5.02
N ASP A 22 -7.64 -2.68 -5.47
CA ASP A 22 -8.55 -2.81 -6.61
C ASP A 22 -9.91 -2.19 -6.27
N TRP A 23 -10.41 -2.45 -5.08
CA TRP A 23 -11.72 -1.94 -4.69
C TRP A 23 -11.73 -0.42 -4.67
N ILE A 24 -10.67 0.19 -4.11
CA ILE A 24 -10.62 1.65 -4.04
C ILE A 24 -10.54 2.24 -5.44
N ILE A 25 -9.72 1.65 -6.30
CA ILE A 25 -9.56 2.18 -7.64
C ILE A 25 -10.87 2.11 -8.42
N GLU A 26 -11.63 1.03 -8.22
CA GLU A 26 -12.89 0.87 -8.94
C GLU A 26 -14.01 1.72 -8.37
N ASN A 27 -14.05 1.88 -7.06
CA ASN A 27 -15.18 2.53 -6.40
C ASN A 27 -14.91 3.96 -6.00
N LYS A 28 -13.65 4.33 -5.88
CA LYS A 28 -13.26 5.70 -5.51
C LYS A 28 -12.21 6.19 -6.48
N PRO A 29 -12.57 6.38 -7.74
CA PRO A 29 -11.56 6.73 -8.75
C PRO A 29 -10.87 8.06 -8.50
N GLU A 30 -11.45 8.90 -7.67
CA GLU A 30 -10.81 10.16 -7.34
C GLU A 30 -9.70 9.99 -6.31
N TYR A 31 -9.59 8.81 -5.69
CA TYR A 31 -8.53 8.59 -4.71
C TYR A 31 -7.25 8.16 -5.41
N THR A 32 -6.12 8.56 -4.86
CA THR A 32 -4.82 8.10 -5.31
C THR A 32 -4.40 6.98 -4.38
N VAL A 33 -4.01 5.84 -4.93
CA VAL A 33 -3.57 4.70 -4.12
C VAL A 33 -2.07 4.56 -4.26
N VAL A 34 -1.37 4.63 -3.13
CA VAL A 34 0.07 4.42 -3.06
C VAL A 34 0.27 3.09 -2.35
N GLY A 35 1.09 2.23 -2.87
CA GLY A 35 1.29 0.91 -2.29
C GLY A 35 2.76 0.61 -2.04
N ILE A 36 3.03 -0.07 -0.95
CA ILE A 36 4.38 -0.48 -0.59
C ILE A 36 4.40 -1.98 -0.38
N ASP A 37 5.42 -2.63 -0.89
CA ASP A 37 5.60 -4.05 -0.65
C ASP A 37 7.05 -4.39 -0.98
N ASP A 38 7.64 -5.32 -0.24
CA ASP A 38 8.98 -5.78 -0.57
C ASP A 38 8.93 -7.04 -1.43
N LEU A 39 7.73 -7.52 -1.73
CA LEU A 39 7.47 -8.67 -2.57
C LEU A 39 7.94 -9.99 -1.98
N SER A 40 8.18 -10.02 -0.67
CA SER A 40 8.59 -11.26 -0.03
C SER A 40 7.41 -12.20 0.14
N GLY A 41 6.22 -11.68 0.29
CA GLY A 41 5.04 -12.50 0.48
C GLY A 41 3.95 -12.27 -0.55
N GLY A 42 4.27 -11.58 -1.63
CA GLY A 42 3.29 -11.32 -2.67
C GLY A 42 3.98 -11.17 -4.01
N PHE A 43 3.19 -10.88 -5.03
CA PHE A 43 3.72 -10.76 -6.37
C PHE A 43 3.34 -9.42 -6.96
N LYS A 44 4.27 -8.82 -7.67
CA LYS A 44 4.00 -7.53 -8.28
C LYS A 44 2.84 -7.62 -9.27
N GLU A 45 2.64 -8.78 -9.85
CA GLU A 45 1.51 -8.95 -10.78
C GLU A 45 0.17 -8.74 -10.10
N ASN A 46 0.12 -8.88 -8.77
CA ASN A 46 -1.13 -8.67 -8.06
C ASN A 46 -1.43 -7.19 -7.86
N VAL A 47 -0.45 -6.32 -8.10
CA VAL A 47 -0.64 -4.91 -7.83
C VAL A 47 -1.32 -4.26 -9.02
N ASN A 48 -2.41 -3.56 -8.78
CA ASN A 48 -3.14 -2.89 -9.84
C ASN A 48 -2.23 -1.86 -10.50
N PRO A 49 -2.18 -1.80 -11.81
CA PRO A 49 -1.28 -0.86 -12.49
C PRO A 49 -1.56 0.60 -12.17
N LYS A 50 -2.72 0.91 -11.62
CA LYS A 50 -3.01 2.29 -11.25
C LYS A 50 -2.47 2.64 -9.87
N VAL A 51 -1.93 1.67 -9.13
CA VAL A 51 -1.31 1.94 -7.83
C VAL A 51 0.07 2.55 -8.06
N LYS A 52 0.40 3.58 -7.31
CA LYS A 52 1.75 4.12 -7.32
C LYS A 52 2.58 3.26 -6.41
N PHE A 53 3.31 2.33 -6.99
CA PHE A 53 3.94 1.25 -6.25
C PHE A 53 5.38 1.58 -5.86
N TRP A 54 5.72 1.32 -4.61
CA TRP A 54 7.08 1.45 -4.11
C TRP A 54 7.53 0.10 -3.60
N GLN A 55 8.56 -0.46 -4.21
CA GLN A 55 9.11 -1.72 -3.71
C GLN A 55 10.15 -1.37 -2.66
N MET A 56 9.82 -1.58 -1.41
CA MET A 56 10.73 -1.25 -0.34
C MET A 56 10.40 -2.08 0.89
N ASN A 57 11.40 -2.26 1.73
CA ASN A 57 11.27 -2.98 2.97
C ASN A 57 11.11 -1.97 4.09
N LEU A 58 10.00 -2.04 4.81
CA LEU A 58 9.71 -1.05 5.84
C LEU A 58 10.66 -1.13 7.02
N ILE A 59 11.36 -2.26 7.18
CA ILE A 59 12.34 -2.36 8.25
C ILE A 59 13.58 -1.56 7.90
N GLU A 60 13.96 -1.56 6.64
CA GLU A 60 15.20 -0.92 6.22
C GLU A 60 15.01 0.50 5.72
N HIS A 61 13.82 0.86 5.28
CA HIS A 61 13.58 2.16 4.67
C HIS A 61 12.53 2.92 5.46
N PRO A 62 12.81 4.15 5.80
CA PRO A 62 11.84 4.94 6.56
C PRO A 62 10.62 5.25 5.74
N ILE A 63 9.47 4.98 6.29
CA ILE A 63 8.22 5.26 5.59
C ILE A 63 7.98 6.76 5.51
N GLU A 64 8.69 7.55 6.31
CA GLU A 64 8.52 8.98 6.27
C GLU A 64 8.80 9.56 4.89
N ASN A 65 9.69 8.93 4.13
CA ASN A 65 9.97 9.43 2.80
C ASN A 65 8.72 9.39 1.92
N ILE A 66 7.90 8.37 2.10
CA ILE A 66 6.65 8.27 1.34
C ILE A 66 5.71 9.40 1.75
N PHE A 67 5.63 9.70 3.04
CA PHE A 67 4.75 10.76 3.50
C PHE A 67 5.22 12.12 3.02
N GLU A 68 6.52 12.28 2.78
CA GLU A 68 7.01 13.54 2.27
C GLU A 68 6.70 13.72 0.80
N VAL A 69 6.70 12.62 0.04
CA VAL A 69 6.41 12.70 -1.38
C VAL A 69 4.92 12.78 -1.63
N HIS A 70 4.14 12.06 -0.84
CA HIS A 70 2.70 12.01 -1.01
C HIS A 70 2.02 12.50 0.26
N LYS A 71 0.98 13.28 0.09
CA LYS A 71 0.20 13.72 1.23
C LYS A 71 -0.78 12.61 1.54
N ILE A 72 -0.46 11.78 2.51
CA ILE A 72 -1.25 10.59 2.81
C ILE A 72 -2.39 10.94 3.74
N ASP A 73 -3.60 10.53 3.37
CA ASP A 73 -4.79 10.77 4.18
C ASP A 73 -5.20 9.54 4.96
N TYR A 74 -4.99 8.34 4.42
CA TYR A 74 -5.37 7.10 5.09
C TYR A 74 -4.27 6.06 4.92
N VAL A 75 -4.05 5.25 5.94
CA VAL A 75 -3.05 4.18 5.89
C VAL A 75 -3.73 2.87 6.23
N PHE A 76 -3.54 1.86 5.37
CA PHE A 76 -3.98 0.50 5.64
C PHE A 76 -2.74 -0.38 5.67
N HIS A 77 -2.47 -0.98 6.81
CA HIS A 77 -1.21 -1.68 7.03
C HIS A 77 -1.45 -3.18 7.00
N PHE A 78 -1.13 -3.79 5.88
CA PHE A 78 -1.27 -5.24 5.74
C PHE A 78 0.09 -5.93 5.63
N ALA A 79 1.19 -5.21 5.75
CA ALA A 79 2.49 -5.83 5.65
C ALA A 79 2.67 -6.79 6.79
N ALA A 80 2.80 -8.05 6.44
CA ALA A 80 2.85 -9.03 7.46
C ALA A 80 4.24 -9.50 7.62
N TYR A 81 5.12 -8.83 8.21
CA TYR A 81 6.40 -9.32 8.27
C TYR A 81 6.45 -10.15 9.50
N ALA A 82 7.52 -10.59 9.70
CA ALA A 82 7.78 -11.48 10.66
C ALA A 82 7.14 -11.34 11.85
N ALA A 83 6.77 -10.31 11.97
CA ALA A 83 6.18 -10.05 13.14
C ALA A 83 5.21 -11.03 13.41
N GLU A 84 4.84 -11.62 12.43
CA GLU A 84 3.95 -12.45 12.65
C GLU A 84 4.37 -13.35 13.59
N GLY A 85 5.35 -13.61 13.55
CA GLY A 85 5.76 -14.50 14.46
C GLY A 85 5.49 -14.01 15.80
N LEU A 86 5.34 -12.88 15.89
CA LEU A 86 5.26 -12.41 17.07
C LEU A 86 4.04 -12.26 17.51
N SER A 87 3.42 -12.30 17.17
CA SER A 87 2.47 -12.02 17.68
C SER A 87 2.01 -12.19 18.34
N PRO A 88 1.77 -11.95 18.68
CA PRO A 88 1.25 -11.78 19.46
C PRO A 88 0.91 -12.11 19.99
#